data_47aa8149c28c1e2628358e728fbd2f45
#
_entry.id   47aa8149c28c1e2628358e728fbd2f45
#
_cell.length_a   1.000
_cell.length_b   1.000
_cell.length_c   1.000
_cell.angle_alpha   90.00
_cell.angle_beta   90.00
_cell.angle_gamma   90.00
#
_symmetry.space_group_name_H-M   'P 1'
#
loop_
_entity.id
_entity.type
_entity.pdbx_description
1 polymer ?
#
loop_
_entity_poly.entity_id
_entity_poly.type
_entity_poly.pdbx_seq_one_letter_code
_entity_poly.pdbx_strand_id
1 'polypeptide(L)'
;MRLSPSQLLPIMENGPAPVLTGAYSLFVSPFCNILLMFSFFKRMHSGKGFAKSLFISLAISIVIITARYAVNICVLGEFAIQELYYPSYMALSVLNIAPFFQRIEVLLAVHFILINLIKLSACIMFLRDGLNMLFKIKDKRVLVVPISLIILFASYIFFTDTDEMFRYTIYYPFLNGFFMFGIPVAAWITLEIKQRRMRKKKLPAQAA
;
A
#
# COMPACT_ATOMS: atom_id res chain seq x y z
N MET A 1 -11.76 2.07 29.66
CA MET A 1 -10.31 1.85 29.68
C MET A 1 -9.62 3.18 29.46
N ARG A 2 -8.53 3.49 30.18
CA ARG A 2 -7.78 4.75 30.01
C ARG A 2 -6.58 4.50 29.09
N LEU A 3 -6.22 5.51 28.31
CA LEU A 3 -4.98 5.51 27.54
C LEU A 3 -3.80 5.40 28.53
N SER A 4 -2.98 4.38 28.39
CA SER A 4 -1.81 4.14 29.25
C SER A 4 -0.52 4.31 28.44
N PRO A 5 0.05 5.53 28.38
CA PRO A 5 1.29 5.79 27.65
C PRO A 5 2.49 4.95 28.14
N SER A 6 2.40 4.45 29.38
CA SER A 6 3.43 3.56 29.94
C SER A 6 3.61 2.24 29.16
N GLN A 7 2.62 1.83 28.38
CA GLN A 7 2.70 0.63 27.53
C GLN A 7 3.59 0.82 26.28
N LEU A 8 4.04 2.04 26.02
CA LEU A 8 5.06 2.33 24.99
C LEU A 8 6.49 2.06 25.48
N LEU A 9 6.67 1.77 26.77
CA LEU A 9 7.95 1.46 27.39
C LEU A 9 8.06 -0.06 27.70
N PRO A 10 9.26 -0.68 27.60
CA PRO A 10 10.57 -0.08 27.28
C PRO A 10 10.81 0.07 25.76
N ILE A 11 11.47 1.17 25.39
CA ILE A 11 11.83 1.42 23.99
C ILE A 11 13.17 0.75 23.70
N MET A 12 13.25 -0.04 22.59
CA MET A 12 14.47 -0.72 22.11
C MET A 12 15.04 -1.80 23.04
N GLU A 13 14.23 -2.46 23.85
CA GLU A 13 14.69 -3.54 24.76
C GLU A 13 15.45 -4.67 24.03
N ASN A 14 14.99 -5.04 22.83
CA ASN A 14 15.59 -6.09 21.99
C ASN A 14 16.58 -5.55 20.92
N GLY A 15 17.10 -4.33 21.13
CA GLY A 15 18.04 -3.70 20.23
C GLY A 15 17.43 -3.07 18.98
N PRO A 16 18.27 -2.57 18.04
CA PRO A 16 17.79 -1.84 16.85
C PRO A 16 17.24 -2.75 15.73
N ALA A 17 17.60 -4.03 15.69
CA ALA A 17 17.23 -4.91 14.58
C ALA A 17 15.71 -5.12 14.45
N PRO A 18 14.93 -5.41 15.51
CA PRO A 18 13.47 -5.51 15.42
C PRO A 18 12.82 -4.19 15.01
N VAL A 19 13.35 -3.05 15.47
CA VAL A 19 12.84 -1.73 15.10
C VAL A 19 13.02 -1.47 13.61
N LEU A 20 14.18 -1.81 13.03
CA LEU A 20 14.43 -1.65 11.60
C LEU A 20 13.54 -2.59 10.76
N THR A 21 13.35 -3.83 11.20
CA THR A 21 12.47 -4.79 10.52
C THR A 21 11.02 -4.34 10.57
N GLY A 22 10.55 -3.86 11.72
CA GLY A 22 9.20 -3.29 11.87
C GLY A 22 9.01 -2.04 11.02
N ALA A 23 9.98 -1.12 11.02
CA ALA A 23 9.96 0.08 10.20
C ALA A 23 9.93 -0.25 8.70
N TYR A 24 10.71 -1.24 8.25
CA TYR A 24 10.69 -1.74 6.88
C TYR A 24 9.31 -2.29 6.51
N SER A 25 8.71 -3.13 7.34
CA SER A 25 7.39 -3.73 7.12
C SER A 25 6.29 -2.66 7.06
N LEU A 26 6.33 -1.70 7.99
CA LEU A 26 5.40 -0.57 8.03
C LEU A 26 5.55 0.38 6.84
N PHE A 27 6.77 0.53 6.32
CA PHE A 27 7.00 1.36 5.14
C PHE A 27 6.58 0.66 3.86
N VAL A 28 7.04 -0.57 3.63
CA VAL A 28 6.86 -1.25 2.35
C VAL A 28 5.41 -1.68 2.13
N SER A 29 4.72 -2.17 3.16
CA SER A 29 3.38 -2.75 3.03
C SER A 29 2.33 -1.76 2.51
N PRO A 30 2.13 -0.59 3.12
CA PRO A 30 1.18 0.40 2.59
C PRO A 30 1.71 1.17 1.37
N PHE A 31 3.02 1.47 1.31
CA PHE A 31 3.57 2.32 0.27
C PHE A 31 3.81 1.62 -1.07
N CYS A 32 3.85 0.30 -1.12
CA CYS A 32 3.84 -0.45 -2.38
C CYS A 32 2.65 -0.06 -3.28
N ASN A 33 1.52 0.32 -2.67
CA ASN A 33 0.34 0.78 -3.41
C ASN A 33 0.56 2.07 -4.22
N ILE A 34 1.64 2.83 -3.95
CA ILE A 34 2.04 4.00 -4.74
C ILE A 34 2.28 3.62 -6.20
N LEU A 35 2.76 2.40 -6.46
CA LEU A 35 2.95 1.92 -7.83
C LEU A 35 1.65 1.96 -8.64
N LEU A 36 0.49 1.76 -8.00
CA LEU A 36 -0.80 1.88 -8.65
C LEU A 36 -1.09 3.32 -9.09
N MET A 37 -0.56 4.33 -8.36
CA MET A 37 -0.73 5.74 -8.70
C MET A 37 -0.05 6.11 -10.03
N PHE A 38 0.99 5.39 -10.45
CA PHE A 38 1.62 5.62 -11.76
C PHE A 38 0.66 5.36 -12.92
N SER A 39 -0.36 4.51 -12.76
CA SER A 39 -1.41 4.33 -13.76
C SER A 39 -2.22 5.61 -14.02
N PHE A 40 -2.36 6.43 -13.00
CA PHE A 40 -3.11 7.69 -13.08
C PHE A 40 -2.25 8.85 -13.61
N PHE A 41 -0.93 8.75 -13.52
CA PHE A 41 0.01 9.80 -13.94
C PHE A 41 -0.21 10.23 -15.39
N LYS A 42 -0.46 9.28 -16.30
CA LYS A 42 -0.69 9.53 -17.72
C LYS A 42 -1.97 10.35 -17.99
N ARG A 43 -2.92 10.38 -17.03
CA ARG A 43 -4.20 11.10 -17.15
C ARG A 43 -4.16 12.50 -16.55
N MET A 44 -3.10 12.84 -15.81
CA MET A 44 -2.97 14.15 -15.19
C MET A 44 -2.28 15.12 -16.15
N HIS A 45 -2.91 16.28 -16.38
CA HIS A 45 -2.46 17.30 -17.33
C HIS A 45 -1.18 18.04 -16.93
N SER A 46 -0.76 17.99 -15.65
CA SER A 46 0.41 18.72 -15.16
C SER A 46 1.27 17.84 -14.25
N GLY A 47 2.44 17.44 -14.75
CA GLY A 47 3.40 16.65 -13.98
C GLY A 47 4.07 17.40 -12.82
N LYS A 48 4.11 18.74 -12.87
CA LYS A 48 4.83 19.56 -11.86
C LYS A 48 4.14 19.59 -10.49
N GLY A 49 2.80 19.55 -10.45
CA GLY A 49 2.05 19.50 -9.19
C GLY A 49 1.95 18.12 -8.56
N PHE A 50 2.06 17.06 -9.37
CA PHE A 50 1.87 15.68 -8.92
C PHE A 50 2.91 15.24 -7.89
N ALA A 51 4.20 15.47 -8.14
CA ALA A 51 5.25 15.09 -7.21
C ALA A 51 5.07 15.78 -5.83
N LYS A 52 4.78 17.08 -5.84
CA LYS A 52 4.50 17.83 -4.59
C LYS A 52 3.30 17.26 -3.85
N SER A 53 2.19 17.01 -4.56
CA SER A 53 0.99 16.42 -3.97
C SER A 53 1.25 15.02 -3.41
N LEU A 54 2.02 14.20 -4.12
CA LEU A 54 2.42 12.87 -3.67
C LEU A 54 3.23 12.94 -2.37
N PHE A 55 4.26 13.79 -2.30
CA PHE A 55 5.09 13.94 -1.10
C PHE A 55 4.27 14.44 0.09
N ILE A 56 3.38 15.41 -0.10
CA ILE A 56 2.50 15.91 0.97
C ILE A 56 1.58 14.80 1.46
N SER A 57 0.94 14.05 0.55
CA SER A 57 0.06 12.93 0.90
C SER A 57 0.79 11.83 1.65
N LEU A 58 2.04 11.52 1.27
CA LEU A 58 2.89 10.56 1.97
C LEU A 58 3.23 11.02 3.38
N ALA A 59 3.63 12.29 3.54
CA ALA A 59 3.94 12.84 4.85
C ALA A 59 2.73 12.79 5.80
N ILE A 60 1.55 13.19 5.32
CA ILE A 60 0.30 13.10 6.08
C ILE A 60 -0.01 11.64 6.44
N SER A 61 0.14 10.72 5.49
CA SER A 61 -0.11 9.29 5.73
C SER A 61 0.80 8.70 6.78
N ILE A 62 2.08 9.07 6.81
CA ILE A 62 3.04 8.62 7.83
C ILE A 62 2.57 9.08 9.22
N VAL A 63 2.20 10.35 9.36
CA VAL A 63 1.72 10.89 10.65
C VAL A 63 0.47 10.14 11.12
N ILE A 64 -0.52 9.94 10.24
CA ILE A 64 -1.77 9.24 10.57
C ILE A 64 -1.50 7.78 10.96
N ILE A 65 -0.66 7.07 10.21
CA ILE A 65 -0.33 5.66 10.48
C ILE A 65 0.39 5.55 11.83
N THR A 66 1.37 6.40 12.08
CA THR A 66 2.12 6.40 13.36
C THR A 66 1.21 6.70 14.54
N ALA A 67 0.35 7.71 14.44
CA ALA A 67 -0.62 8.04 15.48
C ALA A 67 -1.57 6.88 15.76
N ARG A 68 -2.08 6.20 14.70
CA ARG A 68 -2.95 5.03 14.83
C ARG A 68 -2.27 3.89 15.57
N TYR A 69 -1.03 3.56 15.23
CA TYR A 69 -0.29 2.49 15.92
C TYR A 69 -0.01 2.85 17.38
N ALA A 70 0.39 4.08 17.66
CA ALA A 70 0.59 4.54 19.04
C ALA A 70 -0.69 4.41 19.88
N VAL A 71 -1.84 4.81 19.35
CA VAL A 71 -3.13 4.66 20.03
C VAL A 71 -3.46 3.19 20.26
N ASN A 72 -3.27 2.32 19.27
CA ASN A 72 -3.55 0.88 19.44
C ASN A 72 -2.71 0.29 20.57
N ILE A 73 -1.42 0.62 20.66
CA ILE A 73 -0.52 0.13 21.72
C ILE A 73 -0.97 0.67 23.08
N CYS A 74 -1.30 1.96 23.17
CA CYS A 74 -1.74 2.56 24.43
C CYS A 74 -3.07 2.01 24.96
N VAL A 75 -3.93 1.50 24.08
CA VAL A 75 -5.27 0.99 24.43
C VAL A 75 -5.27 -0.50 24.70
N LEU A 76 -4.67 -1.27 23.82
CA LEU A 76 -4.73 -2.75 23.86
C LEU A 76 -3.51 -3.38 24.54
N GLY A 77 -2.37 -2.68 24.52
CA GLY A 77 -1.08 -3.26 24.94
C GLY A 77 -0.46 -4.14 23.87
N GLU A 78 0.83 -4.43 24.03
CA GLU A 78 1.65 -5.14 23.05
C GLU A 78 1.13 -6.58 22.80
N PHE A 79 0.84 -7.32 23.87
CA PHE A 79 0.40 -8.72 23.76
C PHE A 79 -0.94 -8.87 23.03
N ALA A 80 -1.91 -8.02 23.31
CA ALA A 80 -3.21 -8.12 22.67
C ALA A 80 -3.17 -7.76 21.18
N ILE A 81 -2.28 -6.84 20.76
CA ILE A 81 -2.13 -6.47 19.36
C ILE A 81 -1.60 -7.62 18.51
N GLN A 82 -0.74 -8.48 19.06
CA GLN A 82 -0.15 -9.60 18.33
C GLN A 82 -1.17 -10.69 18.01
N GLU A 83 -2.19 -10.85 18.85
CA GLU A 83 -3.22 -11.88 18.70
C GLU A 83 -4.43 -11.41 17.87
N LEU A 84 -4.55 -10.10 17.62
CA LEU A 84 -5.73 -9.54 16.96
C LEU A 84 -5.52 -9.32 15.46
N TYR A 85 -6.45 -9.81 14.65
CA TYR A 85 -6.48 -9.55 13.21
C TYR A 85 -6.78 -8.09 12.86
N TYR A 86 -7.62 -7.43 13.67
CA TYR A 86 -8.05 -6.05 13.47
C TYR A 86 -7.86 -5.19 14.73
N PRO A 87 -6.60 -4.89 15.13
CA PRO A 87 -6.32 -4.17 16.38
C PRO A 87 -7.02 -2.81 16.47
N SER A 88 -7.06 -2.06 15.37
CA SER A 88 -7.69 -0.73 15.35
C SER A 88 -9.21 -0.77 15.57
N TYR A 89 -9.87 -1.81 15.07
CA TYR A 89 -11.30 -2.01 15.31
C TYR A 89 -11.56 -2.32 16.79
N MET A 90 -10.77 -3.23 17.35
CA MET A 90 -10.88 -3.60 18.77
C MET A 90 -10.51 -2.45 19.71
N ALA A 91 -9.48 -1.67 19.37
CA ALA A 91 -9.11 -0.49 20.15
C ALA A 91 -10.27 0.52 20.24
N LEU A 92 -10.98 0.75 19.15
CA LEU A 92 -12.13 1.66 19.13
C LEU A 92 -13.37 1.08 19.84
N SER A 93 -13.61 -0.22 19.74
CA SER A 93 -14.75 -0.86 20.42
C SER A 93 -14.62 -0.83 21.95
N VAL A 94 -13.37 -0.85 22.45
CA VAL A 94 -13.09 -0.78 23.89
C VAL A 94 -13.07 0.67 24.43
N LEU A 95 -12.81 1.66 23.54
CA LEU A 95 -12.81 3.07 23.92
C LEU A 95 -14.25 3.60 24.03
N ASN A 96 -14.78 3.67 25.24
CA ASN A 96 -16.01 4.39 25.55
C ASN A 96 -15.74 5.90 25.57
N ILE A 97 -15.78 6.56 24.38
CA ILE A 97 -15.41 7.97 24.24
C ILE A 97 -16.53 8.89 24.76
N ALA A 98 -17.79 8.56 24.52
CA ALA A 98 -18.95 9.26 25.03
C ALA A 98 -20.24 8.42 24.86
N PRO A 99 -21.28 8.63 25.67
CA PRO A 99 -22.58 7.91 25.53
C PRO A 99 -23.23 8.08 24.15
N PHE A 100 -22.95 9.18 23.47
CA PHE A 100 -23.47 9.49 22.14
C PHE A 100 -22.74 8.75 21.00
N PHE A 101 -21.47 8.37 21.20
CA PHE A 101 -20.64 7.67 20.21
C PHE A 101 -20.43 6.21 20.57
N GLN A 102 -21.49 5.48 20.90
CA GLN A 102 -21.41 4.09 21.35
C GLN A 102 -20.96 3.09 20.30
N ARG A 103 -20.88 3.48 19.01
CA ARG A 103 -20.57 2.58 17.88
C ARG A 103 -19.66 3.21 16.83
N ILE A 104 -18.58 3.85 17.27
CA ILE A 104 -17.56 4.44 16.35
C ILE A 104 -16.88 3.34 15.51
N GLU A 105 -16.78 2.12 16.03
CA GLU A 105 -16.24 0.98 15.32
C GLU A 105 -16.95 0.69 13.98
N VAL A 106 -18.24 1.01 13.88
CA VAL A 106 -19.02 0.85 12.63
C VAL A 106 -18.52 1.81 11.55
N LEU A 107 -18.23 3.06 11.92
CA LEU A 107 -17.69 4.05 10.98
C LEU A 107 -16.32 3.60 10.46
N LEU A 108 -15.49 3.02 11.30
CA LEU A 108 -14.19 2.47 10.89
C LEU A 108 -14.38 1.27 9.95
N ALA A 109 -15.34 0.39 10.22
CA ALA A 109 -15.65 -0.74 9.34
C ALA A 109 -16.11 -0.27 7.95
N VAL A 110 -17.02 0.70 7.87
CA VAL A 110 -17.49 1.30 6.62
C VAL A 110 -16.34 1.96 5.87
N HIS A 111 -15.50 2.73 6.56
CA HIS A 111 -14.32 3.36 5.99
C HIS A 111 -13.35 2.31 5.39
N PHE A 112 -13.11 1.21 6.11
CA PHE A 112 -12.28 0.11 5.65
C PHE A 112 -12.81 -0.53 4.36
N ILE A 113 -14.12 -0.78 4.29
CA ILE A 113 -14.77 -1.33 3.08
C ILE A 113 -14.61 -0.38 1.90
N LEU A 114 -14.89 0.92 2.09
CA LEU A 114 -14.80 1.92 1.02
C LEU A 114 -13.38 2.05 0.46
N ILE A 115 -12.37 2.09 1.35
CA ILE A 115 -10.96 2.17 0.92
C ILE A 115 -10.56 0.92 0.12
N ASN A 116 -10.97 -0.27 0.56
CA ASN A 116 -10.65 -1.50 -0.16
C ASN A 116 -11.34 -1.58 -1.52
N LEU A 117 -12.58 -1.07 -1.66
CA LEU A 117 -13.25 -0.95 -2.96
C LEU A 117 -12.51 -0.01 -3.91
N ILE A 118 -12.06 1.14 -3.41
CA ILE A 118 -11.27 2.09 -4.21
C ILE A 118 -9.96 1.44 -4.65
N LYS A 119 -9.26 0.76 -3.72
CA LYS A 119 -8.01 0.06 -4.00
C LYS A 119 -8.19 -1.05 -5.05
N LEU A 120 -9.22 -1.87 -4.91
CA LEU A 120 -9.55 -2.94 -5.86
C LEU A 120 -9.83 -2.37 -7.25
N SER A 121 -10.62 -1.31 -7.33
CA SER A 121 -10.91 -0.60 -8.58
C SER A 121 -9.64 -0.06 -9.24
N ALA A 122 -8.73 0.52 -8.46
CA ALA A 122 -7.44 0.99 -8.94
C ALA A 122 -6.57 -0.16 -9.49
N CYS A 123 -6.54 -1.32 -8.80
CA CYS A 123 -5.83 -2.51 -9.26
C CYS A 123 -6.39 -3.03 -10.59
N ILE A 124 -7.71 -3.13 -10.72
CA ILE A 124 -8.37 -3.57 -11.96
C ILE A 124 -8.03 -2.61 -13.11
N MET A 125 -8.07 -1.30 -12.86
CA MET A 125 -7.69 -0.29 -13.85
C MET A 125 -6.21 -0.42 -14.27
N PHE A 126 -5.32 -0.65 -13.32
CA PHE A 126 -3.89 -0.83 -13.58
C PHE A 126 -3.65 -2.08 -14.45
N LEU A 127 -4.25 -3.22 -14.09
CA LEU A 127 -4.15 -4.46 -14.85
C LEU A 127 -4.75 -4.31 -16.26
N ARG A 128 -5.92 -3.69 -16.38
CA ARG A 128 -6.57 -3.41 -17.66
C ARG A 128 -5.68 -2.57 -18.57
N ASP A 129 -5.12 -1.49 -18.05
CA ASP A 129 -4.27 -0.59 -18.85
C ASP A 129 -2.94 -1.28 -19.22
N GLY A 130 -2.37 -2.10 -18.33
CA GLY A 130 -1.20 -2.93 -18.61
C GLY A 130 -1.46 -3.97 -19.71
N LEU A 131 -2.53 -4.75 -19.59
CA LEU A 131 -2.91 -5.74 -20.61
C LEU A 131 -3.23 -5.08 -21.95
N ASN A 132 -3.89 -3.92 -21.93
CA ASN A 132 -4.15 -3.20 -23.18
C ASN A 132 -2.87 -2.71 -23.87
N MET A 133 -1.83 -2.36 -23.12
CA MET A 133 -0.52 -2.00 -23.71
C MET A 133 0.16 -3.21 -24.36
N LEU A 134 -0.01 -4.41 -23.82
CA LEU A 134 0.56 -5.65 -24.36
C LEU A 134 -0.21 -6.15 -25.58
N PHE A 135 -1.53 -6.23 -25.50
CA PHE A 135 -2.38 -6.87 -26.51
C PHE A 135 -3.01 -5.88 -27.52
N LYS A 136 -2.87 -4.56 -27.32
CA LYS A 136 -3.42 -3.50 -28.20
C LYS A 136 -4.91 -3.67 -28.51
N ILE A 137 -5.72 -4.01 -27.50
CA ILE A 137 -7.15 -4.29 -27.63
C ILE A 137 -7.91 -2.99 -27.94
N LYS A 138 -8.81 -3.03 -28.94
CA LYS A 138 -9.55 -1.84 -29.40
C LYS A 138 -10.44 -1.23 -28.30
N ASP A 139 -11.17 -2.06 -27.56
CA ASP A 139 -12.02 -1.60 -26.46
C ASP A 139 -11.50 -2.15 -25.12
N LYS A 140 -10.93 -1.23 -24.32
CA LYS A 140 -10.40 -1.55 -22.98
C LYS A 140 -11.46 -1.99 -21.99
N ARG A 141 -12.74 -1.60 -22.19
CA ARG A 141 -13.82 -1.88 -21.24
C ARG A 141 -14.13 -3.37 -21.17
N VAL A 142 -13.98 -4.06 -22.28
CA VAL A 142 -14.22 -5.51 -22.37
C VAL A 142 -13.30 -6.32 -21.43
N LEU A 143 -12.10 -5.78 -21.10
CA LEU A 143 -11.15 -6.46 -20.20
C LEU A 143 -11.55 -6.41 -18.72
N VAL A 144 -12.44 -5.50 -18.32
CA VAL A 144 -12.77 -5.31 -16.89
C VAL A 144 -13.44 -6.56 -16.31
N VAL A 145 -14.42 -7.10 -17.01
CA VAL A 145 -15.16 -8.29 -16.52
C VAL A 145 -14.27 -9.52 -16.37
N PRO A 146 -13.50 -9.94 -17.40
CA PRO A 146 -12.65 -11.12 -17.25
C PRO A 146 -11.55 -10.92 -16.19
N ILE A 147 -10.96 -9.74 -16.07
CA ILE A 147 -9.98 -9.45 -15.01
C ILE A 147 -10.63 -9.59 -13.64
N SER A 148 -11.82 -9.05 -13.44
CA SER A 148 -12.53 -9.12 -12.16
C SER A 148 -12.87 -10.56 -11.79
N LEU A 149 -13.30 -11.38 -12.76
CA LEU A 149 -13.55 -12.80 -12.55
C LEU A 149 -12.29 -13.58 -12.20
N ILE A 150 -11.18 -13.32 -12.90
CA ILE A 150 -9.89 -13.96 -12.59
C ILE A 150 -9.44 -13.61 -11.17
N ILE A 151 -9.55 -12.33 -10.75
CA ILE A 151 -9.20 -11.91 -9.40
C ILE A 151 -10.09 -12.63 -8.36
N LEU A 152 -11.39 -12.73 -8.62
CA LEU A 152 -12.34 -13.39 -7.72
C LEU A 152 -12.01 -14.88 -7.56
N PHE A 153 -11.80 -15.60 -8.66
CA PHE A 153 -11.43 -17.01 -8.61
C PHE A 153 -10.05 -17.23 -7.99
N ALA A 154 -9.08 -16.40 -8.31
CA ALA A 154 -7.76 -16.46 -7.72
C ALA A 154 -7.82 -16.24 -6.21
N SER A 155 -8.59 -15.27 -5.73
CA SER A 155 -8.78 -15.03 -4.30
C SER A 155 -9.34 -16.26 -3.59
N TYR A 156 -10.28 -16.96 -4.19
CA TYR A 156 -10.88 -18.17 -3.62
C TYR A 156 -9.91 -19.38 -3.63
N ILE A 157 -9.07 -19.49 -4.67
CA ILE A 157 -8.13 -20.61 -4.80
C ILE A 157 -6.90 -20.40 -3.88
N PHE A 158 -6.42 -19.16 -3.75
CA PHE A 158 -5.21 -18.88 -2.99
C PHE A 158 -5.42 -18.87 -1.48
N PHE A 159 -6.64 -18.58 -1.00
CA PHE A 159 -6.93 -18.47 0.42
C PHE A 159 -8.20 -19.26 0.76
N THR A 160 -8.03 -20.35 1.48
CA THR A 160 -9.14 -21.17 1.96
C THR A 160 -9.84 -20.50 3.13
N ASP A 161 -9.05 -19.89 4.03
CA ASP A 161 -9.50 -19.25 5.26
C ASP A 161 -8.87 -17.87 5.49
N THR A 162 -9.54 -17.04 6.28
CA THR A 162 -9.02 -15.75 6.71
C THR A 162 -7.73 -15.87 7.52
N ASP A 163 -7.60 -16.93 8.32
CA ASP A 163 -6.40 -17.22 9.11
C ASP A 163 -5.19 -17.45 8.23
N GLU A 164 -5.36 -18.24 7.17
CA GLU A 164 -4.33 -18.49 6.18
C GLU A 164 -3.88 -17.20 5.49
N MET A 165 -4.81 -16.33 5.11
CA MET A 165 -4.50 -15.02 4.53
C MET A 165 -3.63 -14.17 5.47
N PHE A 166 -3.92 -14.18 6.79
CA PHE A 166 -3.12 -13.43 7.77
C PHE A 166 -1.74 -14.04 8.00
N ARG A 167 -1.59 -15.36 7.96
CA ARG A 167 -0.27 -16.01 8.00
C ARG A 167 0.63 -15.60 6.84
N TYR A 168 0.09 -15.46 5.64
CA TYR A 168 0.83 -14.96 4.47
C TYR A 168 1.24 -13.49 4.61
N THR A 169 0.60 -12.72 5.49
CA THR A 169 0.93 -11.31 5.72
C THR A 169 2.38 -11.11 6.18
N ILE A 170 2.98 -12.10 6.83
CA ILE A 170 4.39 -12.09 7.24
C ILE A 170 5.33 -11.98 6.03
N TYR A 171 4.96 -12.56 4.90
CA TYR A 171 5.75 -12.56 3.67
C TYR A 171 5.51 -11.32 2.79
N TYR A 172 4.42 -10.58 3.03
CA TYR A 172 4.07 -9.40 2.22
C TYR A 172 5.14 -8.32 2.20
N PRO A 173 5.85 -7.97 3.28
CA PRO A 173 6.89 -6.96 3.22
C PRO A 173 8.02 -7.33 2.26
N PHE A 174 8.42 -8.59 2.20
CA PHE A 174 9.46 -9.05 1.28
C PHE A 174 8.99 -8.99 -0.18
N LEU A 175 7.80 -9.50 -0.46
CA LEU A 175 7.22 -9.48 -1.80
C LEU A 175 6.98 -8.04 -2.28
N ASN A 176 6.36 -7.22 -1.45
CA ASN A 176 6.08 -5.81 -1.75
C ASN A 176 7.38 -5.01 -1.93
N GLY A 177 8.41 -5.28 -1.12
CA GLY A 177 9.72 -4.66 -1.24
C GLY A 177 10.37 -4.99 -2.58
N PHE A 178 10.32 -6.25 -3.00
CA PHE A 178 10.83 -6.66 -4.31
C PHE A 178 10.16 -5.89 -5.45
N PHE A 179 8.84 -5.77 -5.45
CA PHE A 179 8.12 -5.02 -6.49
C PHE A 179 8.32 -3.51 -6.36
N MET A 180 8.33 -2.97 -5.15
CA MET A 180 8.46 -1.53 -4.89
C MET A 180 9.81 -0.99 -5.36
N PHE A 181 10.89 -1.72 -5.14
CA PHE A 181 12.24 -1.30 -5.54
C PHE A 181 12.64 -1.88 -6.90
N GLY A 182 12.28 -3.13 -7.18
CA GLY A 182 12.68 -3.82 -8.40
C GLY A 182 12.10 -3.19 -9.67
N ILE A 183 10.81 -2.85 -9.69
CA ILE A 183 10.16 -2.26 -10.86
C ILE A 183 10.73 -0.88 -11.20
N PRO A 184 10.84 0.10 -10.28
CA PRO A 184 11.42 1.40 -10.58
C PRO A 184 12.91 1.31 -11.00
N VAL A 185 13.68 0.45 -10.36
CA VAL A 185 15.10 0.25 -10.71
C VAL A 185 15.23 -0.35 -12.10
N ALA A 186 14.46 -1.37 -12.44
CA ALA A 186 14.45 -1.95 -13.79
C ALA A 186 14.02 -0.93 -14.84
N ALA A 187 12.99 -0.12 -14.56
CA ALA A 187 12.55 0.96 -15.43
C ALA A 187 13.64 2.02 -15.62
N TRP A 188 14.32 2.41 -14.53
CA TRP A 188 15.41 3.38 -14.59
C TRP A 188 16.58 2.86 -15.42
N ILE A 189 17.02 1.62 -15.22
CA ILE A 189 18.10 1.00 -16.00
C ILE A 189 17.74 0.96 -17.50
N THR A 190 16.52 0.53 -17.82
CA THR A 190 16.07 0.46 -19.23
C THR A 190 16.01 1.84 -19.90
N LEU A 191 15.58 2.86 -19.18
CA LEU A 191 15.56 4.25 -19.65
C LEU A 191 16.97 4.78 -19.87
N GLU A 192 17.88 4.54 -18.94
CA GLU A 192 19.27 4.97 -19.05
C GLU A 192 19.98 4.32 -20.27
N ILE A 193 19.80 3.01 -20.46
CA ILE A 193 20.33 2.30 -21.63
C ILE A 193 19.77 2.89 -22.93
N LYS A 194 18.45 3.17 -22.97
CA LYS A 194 17.81 3.78 -24.15
C LYS A 194 18.33 5.19 -24.43
N GLN A 195 18.52 6.01 -23.40
CA GLN A 195 19.06 7.36 -23.54
C GLN A 195 20.51 7.34 -24.06
N ARG A 196 21.35 6.46 -23.54
CA ARG A 196 22.73 6.28 -24.01
C ARG A 196 22.79 5.85 -25.47
N ARG A 197 21.90 4.93 -25.90
CA ARG A 197 21.80 4.52 -27.32
C ARG A 197 21.34 5.67 -28.21
N MET A 198 20.41 6.50 -27.77
CA MET A 198 19.95 7.66 -28.54
C MET A 198 21.02 8.75 -28.65
N ARG A 199 21.79 9.01 -27.60
CA ARG A 199 22.93 9.96 -27.63
C ARG A 199 24.00 9.50 -28.61
N LYS A 200 24.35 8.19 -28.61
CA LYS A 200 25.32 7.65 -29.58
C LYS A 200 24.86 7.76 -31.03
N LYS A 201 23.55 7.71 -31.31
CA LYS A 201 23.03 7.91 -32.69
C LYS A 201 23.01 9.38 -33.14
N LYS A 202 22.96 10.34 -32.23
CA LYS A 202 22.95 11.79 -32.57
C LYS A 202 24.36 12.37 -32.82
N LEU A 203 25.38 11.81 -32.21
CA LEU A 203 26.77 12.26 -32.38
C LEU A 203 27.33 12.18 -33.84
N PRO A 204 27.07 11.14 -34.65
CA PRO A 204 27.58 11.08 -36.01
C PRO A 204 26.85 12.01 -36.99
N ALA A 205 25.65 12.55 -36.65
CA ALA A 205 24.90 13.44 -37.54
C ALA A 205 25.30 14.94 -37.43
N GLN A 206 26.15 15.30 -36.47
CA GLN A 206 26.65 16.65 -36.25
C GLN A 206 28.12 16.82 -36.74
N ALA A 207 28.75 15.73 -37.17
CA ALA A 207 30.14 15.72 -37.62
C ALA A 207 30.28 15.56 -39.17
N ALA A 208 29.17 15.56 -39.89
CA ALA A 208 29.05 15.61 -41.34
C ALA A 208 28.33 16.89 -41.75
#